data_7b10b7aa0424855b418e42e8bceb9ef7
#
_entry.id   7b10b7aa0424855b418e42e8bceb9ef7
#
_cell.length_a   1.000
_cell.length_b   1.000
_cell.length_c   1.000
_cell.angle_alpha   90.00
_cell.angle_beta   90.00
_cell.angle_gamma   90.00
#
_symmetry.space_group_name_H-M   'P 1'
#
loop_
_entity.id
_entity.type
_entity.pdbx_description
1 polymer ?
#
loop_
_entity_poly.entity_id
_entity_poly.type
_entity_poly.pdbx_seq_one_letter_code
_entity_poly.pdbx_strand_id
1 'polypeptide(L)'
;MIGKLAKQGNFQSIDDLNAHLRKLMDSGELNQMIDAAPESPAEQAQDLSYRAMEEPSSTKARKLAEKALKLDSDCVDAMMIHAQTRRLSPEKYIAEVRAAVKAGERSLGEKQFRENRGHFWGFVETRPYMRARRELAVALIAQDKLREAAVEFEGMLE
;
A
#
# COMPACT_ATOMS: atom_id res chain seq x y z
N MET A 1 -4.54 -14.97 1.43
CA MET A 1 -4.50 -16.42 1.10
C MET A 1 -4.59 -17.33 2.32
N ILE A 2 -3.71 -17.21 3.31
CA ILE A 2 -3.73 -18.03 4.55
C ILE A 2 -5.10 -18.01 5.25
N GLY A 3 -5.77 -16.85 5.33
CA GLY A 3 -7.12 -16.73 5.89
C GLY A 3 -8.22 -17.45 5.09
N LYS A 4 -8.03 -17.66 3.76
CA LYS A 4 -8.93 -18.50 2.94
C LYS A 4 -8.69 -19.98 3.18
N LEU A 5 -7.44 -20.40 3.27
CA LEU A 5 -7.06 -21.77 3.61
C LEU A 5 -7.57 -22.18 5.00
N ALA A 6 -7.44 -21.27 5.99
CA ALA A 6 -7.96 -21.49 7.33
C ALA A 6 -9.50 -21.63 7.37
N LYS A 7 -10.23 -20.98 6.45
CA LYS A 7 -11.70 -21.09 6.34
C LYS A 7 -12.18 -22.28 5.52
N GLN A 8 -11.35 -22.80 4.61
CA GLN A 8 -11.70 -23.93 3.73
C GLN A 8 -11.29 -25.28 4.32
N GLY A 9 -10.30 -25.31 5.22
CA GLY A 9 -9.85 -26.52 5.90
C GLY A 9 -10.59 -26.69 7.23
N ASN A 10 -11.03 -27.91 7.49
CA ASN A 10 -11.68 -28.31 8.76
C ASN A 10 -10.59 -28.54 9.83
N PHE A 11 -9.78 -27.53 10.16
CA PHE A 11 -8.70 -27.63 11.14
C PHE A 11 -9.28 -27.60 12.57
N GLN A 12 -8.88 -28.54 13.38
CA GLN A 12 -9.37 -28.68 14.77
C GLN A 12 -8.58 -27.80 15.76
N SER A 13 -7.37 -27.34 15.35
CA SER A 13 -6.52 -26.47 16.16
C SER A 13 -5.60 -25.62 15.29
N ILE A 14 -4.98 -24.59 15.92
CA ILE A 14 -3.93 -23.79 15.30
C ILE A 14 -2.70 -24.65 14.95
N ASP A 15 -2.38 -25.63 15.78
CA ASP A 15 -1.25 -26.53 15.55
C ASP A 15 -1.48 -27.42 14.34
N ASP A 16 -2.70 -27.89 14.12
CA ASP A 16 -3.11 -28.65 12.95
C ASP A 16 -3.01 -27.83 11.67
N LEU A 17 -3.46 -26.58 11.72
CA LEU A 17 -3.28 -25.62 10.62
C LEU A 17 -1.79 -25.36 10.33
N ASN A 18 -0.98 -25.15 11.37
CA ASN A 18 0.46 -24.92 11.22
C ASN A 18 1.20 -26.13 10.65
N ALA A 19 0.83 -27.34 11.08
CA ALA A 19 1.39 -28.57 10.53
C ALA A 19 1.04 -28.73 9.04
N HIS A 20 -0.20 -28.42 8.66
CA HIS A 20 -0.64 -28.45 7.27
C HIS A 20 0.12 -27.41 6.40
N LEU A 21 0.27 -26.18 6.90
CA LEU A 21 1.02 -25.13 6.21
C LEU A 21 2.49 -25.51 6.02
N ARG A 22 3.15 -26.08 7.03
CA ARG A 22 4.53 -26.58 6.90
C ARG A 22 4.63 -27.64 5.81
N LYS A 23 3.71 -28.61 5.77
CA LYS A 23 3.69 -29.64 4.74
C LYS A 23 3.55 -29.05 3.34
N LEU A 24 2.67 -28.05 3.14
CA LEU A 24 2.51 -27.36 1.87
C LEU A 24 3.76 -26.55 1.48
N MET A 25 4.45 -25.96 2.46
CA MET A 25 5.73 -25.27 2.22
C MET A 25 6.83 -26.23 1.81
N ASP A 26 6.98 -27.35 2.53
CA ASP A 26 8.02 -28.34 2.28
C ASP A 26 7.83 -29.06 0.92
N SER A 27 6.58 -29.27 0.49
CA SER A 27 6.26 -29.83 -0.82
C SER A 27 6.37 -28.81 -1.98
N GLY A 28 6.48 -27.50 -1.70
CA GLY A 28 6.41 -26.45 -2.69
C GLY A 28 5.01 -26.15 -3.25
N GLU A 29 3.99 -26.91 -2.82
CA GLU A 29 2.60 -26.74 -3.27
C GLU A 29 2.06 -25.35 -2.89
N LEU A 30 2.46 -24.83 -1.71
CA LEU A 30 2.04 -23.49 -1.29
C LEU A 30 2.51 -22.41 -2.27
N ASN A 31 3.75 -22.48 -2.74
CA ASN A 31 4.28 -21.55 -3.72
C ASN A 31 3.55 -21.67 -5.06
N GLN A 32 3.28 -22.90 -5.53
CA GLN A 32 2.49 -23.11 -6.75
C GLN A 32 1.07 -22.56 -6.63
N MET A 33 0.44 -22.69 -5.46
CA MET A 33 -0.90 -22.14 -5.21
C MET A 33 -0.87 -20.60 -5.16
N ILE A 34 0.20 -20.00 -4.63
CA ILE A 34 0.41 -18.55 -4.61
C ILE A 34 0.58 -18.02 -6.03
N ASP A 35 1.45 -18.65 -6.81
CA ASP A 35 1.76 -18.27 -8.19
C ASP A 35 0.57 -18.48 -9.15
N ALA A 36 -0.29 -19.46 -8.87
CA ALA A 36 -1.47 -19.76 -9.67
C ALA A 36 -2.70 -18.92 -9.29
N ALA A 37 -2.69 -18.20 -8.16
CA ALA A 37 -3.81 -17.37 -7.77
C ALA A 37 -3.87 -16.14 -8.68
N PRO A 38 -5.03 -15.84 -9.32
CA PRO A 38 -5.15 -14.63 -10.10
C PRO A 38 -4.97 -13.41 -9.20
N GLU A 39 -4.05 -12.53 -9.59
CA GLU A 39 -3.85 -11.25 -8.92
C GLU A 39 -5.11 -10.40 -8.95
N SER A 40 -5.48 -9.85 -7.82
CA SER A 40 -6.55 -8.86 -7.74
C SER A 40 -6.19 -7.58 -8.51
N PRO A 41 -7.16 -6.79 -8.97
CA PRO A 41 -6.87 -5.49 -9.59
C PRO A 41 -5.98 -4.59 -8.71
N ALA A 42 -6.12 -4.65 -7.39
CA ALA A 42 -5.30 -3.90 -6.46
C ALA A 42 -3.84 -4.39 -6.43
N GLU A 43 -3.60 -5.72 -6.46
CA GLU A 43 -2.27 -6.30 -6.54
C GLU A 43 -1.59 -5.93 -7.86
N GLN A 44 -2.30 -6.05 -8.99
CA GLN A 44 -1.79 -5.62 -10.31
C GLN A 44 -1.47 -4.11 -10.35
N ALA A 45 -2.30 -3.28 -9.72
CA ALA A 45 -2.05 -1.84 -9.62
C ALA A 45 -0.80 -1.55 -8.79
N GLN A 46 -0.60 -2.29 -7.69
CA GLN A 46 0.58 -2.16 -6.85
C GLN A 46 1.85 -2.57 -7.59
N ASP A 47 1.82 -3.66 -8.37
CA ASP A 47 2.96 -4.11 -9.19
C ASP A 47 3.33 -3.08 -10.27
N LEU A 48 2.33 -2.50 -10.94
CA LEU A 48 2.56 -1.41 -11.88
C LEU A 48 3.19 -0.19 -11.19
N SER A 49 2.83 0.08 -9.94
CA SER A 49 3.39 1.17 -9.15
C SER A 49 4.85 0.91 -8.78
N TYR A 50 5.21 -0.30 -8.39
CA TYR A 50 6.61 -0.67 -8.15
C TYR A 50 7.46 -0.52 -9.41
N ARG A 51 6.97 -0.98 -10.55
CA ARG A 51 7.64 -0.78 -11.83
C ARG A 51 7.78 0.70 -12.20
N ALA A 52 6.79 1.51 -11.85
CA ALA A 52 6.83 2.95 -12.07
C ALA A 52 7.85 3.66 -11.17
N MET A 53 8.08 3.18 -9.95
CA MET A 53 9.12 3.70 -9.04
C MET A 53 10.54 3.42 -9.56
N GLU A 54 10.73 2.29 -10.25
CA GLU A 54 12.02 1.90 -10.83
C GLU A 54 12.27 2.52 -12.21
N GLU A 55 11.26 3.12 -12.84
CA GLU A 55 11.36 3.67 -14.19
C GLU A 55 12.06 5.04 -14.20
N PRO A 56 13.23 5.18 -14.84
CA PRO A 56 14.00 6.43 -14.86
C PRO A 56 13.29 7.57 -15.59
N SER A 57 12.41 7.26 -16.54
CA SER A 57 11.68 8.25 -17.32
C SER A 57 10.40 8.66 -16.64
N SER A 58 10.30 9.89 -16.14
CA SER A 58 9.09 10.45 -15.53
C SER A 58 7.83 10.31 -16.40
N THR A 59 7.99 10.39 -17.73
CA THR A 59 6.86 10.21 -18.66
C THR A 59 6.37 8.76 -18.70
N LYS A 60 7.29 7.79 -18.66
CA LYS A 60 6.94 6.36 -18.63
C LYS A 60 6.42 5.98 -17.25
N ALA A 61 7.05 6.46 -16.17
CA ALA A 61 6.57 6.27 -14.80
C ALA A 61 5.13 6.74 -14.65
N ARG A 62 4.81 7.95 -15.15
CA ARG A 62 3.45 8.47 -15.15
C ARG A 62 2.47 7.58 -15.90
N LYS A 63 2.84 7.07 -17.09
CA LYS A 63 1.97 6.16 -17.85
C LYS A 63 1.70 4.84 -17.12
N LEU A 64 2.67 4.33 -16.38
CA LEU A 64 2.49 3.14 -15.54
C LEU A 64 1.54 3.45 -14.37
N ALA A 65 1.73 4.58 -13.69
CA ALA A 65 0.83 5.02 -12.63
C ALA A 65 -0.61 5.24 -13.12
N GLU A 66 -0.80 5.85 -14.31
CA GLU A 66 -2.12 6.00 -14.93
C GLU A 66 -2.79 4.65 -15.25
N LYS A 67 -2.01 3.62 -15.63
CA LYS A 67 -2.53 2.26 -15.81
C LYS A 67 -2.91 1.63 -14.48
N ALA A 68 -2.11 1.80 -13.45
CA ALA A 68 -2.40 1.32 -12.10
C ALA A 68 -3.71 1.94 -11.58
N LEU A 69 -3.89 3.24 -11.73
CA LEU A 69 -5.10 3.97 -11.29
C LEU A 69 -6.38 3.56 -12.05
N LYS A 70 -6.25 2.97 -13.25
CA LYS A 70 -7.40 2.38 -13.95
C LYS A 70 -7.82 1.02 -13.38
N LEU A 71 -6.90 0.30 -12.77
CA LEU A 71 -7.16 -0.98 -12.12
C LEU A 71 -7.66 -0.78 -10.69
N ASP A 72 -7.02 0.14 -9.97
CA ASP A 72 -7.39 0.53 -8.61
C ASP A 72 -7.20 2.04 -8.43
N SER A 73 -8.31 2.76 -8.34
CA SER A 73 -8.31 4.22 -8.16
C SER A 73 -7.77 4.67 -6.80
N ASP A 74 -7.74 3.79 -5.81
CA ASP A 74 -7.22 4.03 -4.47
C ASP A 74 -5.79 3.50 -4.27
N CYS A 75 -5.11 3.07 -5.35
CA CYS A 75 -3.71 2.68 -5.30
C CYS A 75 -2.83 3.88 -4.92
N VAL A 76 -2.45 3.94 -3.66
CA VAL A 76 -1.74 5.09 -3.04
C VAL A 76 -0.43 5.40 -3.75
N ASP A 77 0.40 4.39 -4.02
CA ASP A 77 1.69 4.59 -4.69
C ASP A 77 1.52 5.12 -6.12
N ALA A 78 0.51 4.64 -6.85
CA ALA A 78 0.19 5.17 -8.18
C ALA A 78 -0.23 6.65 -8.12
N MET A 79 -1.07 7.02 -7.14
CA MET A 79 -1.47 8.43 -6.93
C MET A 79 -0.25 9.31 -6.64
N MET A 80 0.66 8.84 -5.80
CA MET A 80 1.89 9.55 -5.45
C MET A 80 2.79 9.77 -6.67
N ILE A 81 3.07 8.71 -7.45
CA ILE A 81 3.89 8.79 -8.66
C ILE A 81 3.22 9.73 -9.69
N HIS A 82 1.91 9.64 -9.84
CA HIS A 82 1.17 10.51 -10.75
C HIS A 82 1.28 11.99 -10.35
N ALA A 83 1.20 12.31 -9.04
CA ALA A 83 1.40 13.67 -8.55
C ALA A 83 2.85 14.15 -8.76
N GLN A 84 3.85 13.34 -8.41
CA GLN A 84 5.28 13.68 -8.50
C GLN A 84 5.78 13.88 -9.94
N THR A 85 5.20 13.15 -10.90
CA THR A 85 5.60 13.23 -12.32
C THR A 85 4.92 14.35 -13.10
N ARG A 86 4.10 15.15 -12.43
CA ARG A 86 3.41 16.32 -12.99
C ARG A 86 4.03 17.61 -12.46
N ARG A 87 3.99 18.67 -13.28
CA ARG A 87 4.39 20.03 -12.86
C ARG A 87 3.20 20.72 -12.17
N LEU A 88 2.97 20.39 -10.91
CA LEU A 88 1.91 20.97 -10.10
C LEU A 88 2.41 22.19 -9.33
N SER A 89 1.52 23.15 -9.03
CA SER A 89 1.82 24.13 -7.98
C SER A 89 1.92 23.43 -6.61
N PRO A 90 2.67 24.01 -5.65
CA PRO A 90 2.80 23.43 -4.32
C PRO A 90 1.46 23.09 -3.65
N GLU A 91 0.46 23.96 -3.79
CA GLU A 91 -0.87 23.78 -3.21
C GLU A 91 -1.60 22.60 -3.87
N LYS A 92 -1.51 22.47 -5.21
CA LYS A 92 -2.09 21.35 -5.95
C LYS A 92 -1.39 20.05 -5.60
N TYR A 93 -0.06 20.07 -5.47
CA TYR A 93 0.71 18.90 -5.06
C TYR A 93 0.27 18.40 -3.68
N ILE A 94 0.21 19.31 -2.69
CA ILE A 94 -0.29 18.97 -1.34
C ILE A 94 -1.71 18.40 -1.39
N ALA A 95 -2.59 18.95 -2.21
CA ALA A 95 -3.96 18.44 -2.35
C ALA A 95 -3.99 17.02 -2.92
N GLU A 96 -3.19 16.71 -3.94
CA GLU A 96 -3.07 15.38 -4.54
C GLU A 96 -2.48 14.36 -3.53
N VAL A 97 -1.42 14.75 -2.80
CA VAL A 97 -0.82 13.88 -1.77
C VAL A 97 -1.81 13.64 -0.62
N ARG A 98 -2.55 14.65 -0.20
CA ARG A 98 -3.61 14.51 0.81
C ARG A 98 -4.74 13.58 0.34
N ALA A 99 -5.08 13.61 -0.94
CA ALA A 99 -6.02 12.66 -1.53
C ALA A 99 -5.47 11.22 -1.50
N ALA A 100 -4.16 11.02 -1.74
CA ALA A 100 -3.51 9.72 -1.64
C ALA A 100 -3.51 9.18 -0.19
N VAL A 101 -3.28 10.04 0.81
CA VAL A 101 -3.41 9.66 2.24
C VAL A 101 -4.83 9.16 2.53
N LYS A 102 -5.86 9.90 2.11
CA LYS A 102 -7.27 9.49 2.30
C LYS A 102 -7.62 8.19 1.55
N ALA A 103 -7.02 7.96 0.38
CA ALA A 103 -7.18 6.69 -0.34
C ALA A 103 -6.60 5.52 0.47
N GLY A 104 -5.41 5.71 1.07
CA GLY A 104 -4.81 4.73 1.96
C GLY A 104 -5.67 4.44 3.19
N GLU A 105 -6.27 5.45 3.80
CA GLU A 105 -7.20 5.27 4.92
C GLU A 105 -8.41 4.41 4.52
N ARG A 106 -8.99 4.67 3.35
CA ARG A 106 -10.13 3.87 2.85
C ARG A 106 -9.72 2.42 2.56
N SER A 107 -8.58 2.23 1.91
CA SER A 107 -8.08 0.92 1.50
C SER A 107 -7.74 0.04 2.71
N LEU A 108 -7.12 0.60 3.75
CA LEU A 108 -6.76 -0.13 4.97
C LEU A 108 -7.99 -0.39 5.84
N GLY A 109 -8.91 0.57 5.95
CA GLY A 109 -10.12 0.47 6.74
C GLY A 109 -9.88 0.52 8.27
N GLU A 110 -10.93 0.82 9.02
CA GLU A 110 -10.86 1.04 10.48
C GLU A 110 -10.30 -0.15 11.26
N LYS A 111 -10.55 -1.38 10.80
CA LYS A 111 -10.07 -2.58 11.47
C LYS A 111 -8.54 -2.63 11.49
N GLN A 112 -7.89 -2.34 10.36
CA GLN A 112 -6.43 -2.34 10.24
C GLN A 112 -5.81 -1.27 11.17
N PHE A 113 -6.40 -0.08 11.21
CA PHE A 113 -5.96 1.00 12.11
C PHE A 113 -6.05 0.60 13.58
N ARG A 114 -7.15 -0.03 14.00
CA ARG A 114 -7.34 -0.43 15.38
C ARG A 114 -6.40 -1.56 15.81
N GLU A 115 -6.21 -2.56 14.95
CA GLU A 115 -5.47 -3.78 15.29
C GLU A 115 -3.96 -3.64 15.17
N ASN A 116 -3.47 -2.70 14.34
CA ASN A 116 -2.04 -2.52 14.07
C ASN A 116 -1.49 -1.17 14.52
N ARG A 117 -2.18 -0.49 15.41
CA ARG A 117 -1.73 0.78 15.98
C ARG A 117 -0.32 0.65 16.57
N GLY A 118 0.55 1.61 16.25
CA GLY A 118 1.95 1.61 16.66
C GLY A 118 2.87 0.65 15.89
N HIS A 119 2.34 -0.14 14.93
CA HIS A 119 3.11 -1.15 14.19
C HIS A 119 3.01 -1.01 12.67
N PHE A 120 2.48 0.09 12.16
CA PHE A 120 2.19 0.28 10.73
C PHE A 120 3.40 0.05 9.82
N TRP A 121 4.60 0.44 10.23
CA TRP A 121 5.82 0.19 9.44
C TRP A 121 6.21 -1.28 9.33
N GLY A 122 5.70 -2.13 10.21
CA GLY A 122 5.95 -3.57 10.22
C GLY A 122 5.21 -4.33 9.12
N PHE A 123 4.14 -3.76 8.58
CA PHE A 123 3.29 -4.43 7.57
C PHE A 123 3.55 -3.86 6.17
N VAL A 124 3.64 -4.75 5.19
CA VAL A 124 3.90 -4.35 3.79
C VAL A 124 2.72 -3.55 3.23
N GLU A 125 1.52 -3.96 3.56
CA GLU A 125 0.26 -3.39 3.08
C GLU A 125 0.03 -1.95 3.55
N THR A 126 0.61 -1.57 4.69
CA THR A 126 0.48 -0.21 5.25
C THR A 126 1.54 0.76 4.73
N ARG A 127 2.62 0.26 4.14
CA ARG A 127 3.75 1.09 3.68
C ARG A 127 3.38 2.15 2.64
N PRO A 128 2.49 1.90 1.66
CA PRO A 128 2.04 2.95 0.74
C PRO A 128 1.41 4.14 1.46
N TYR A 129 0.52 3.88 2.42
CA TYR A 129 -0.09 4.91 3.26
C TYR A 129 0.96 5.70 4.07
N MET A 130 1.91 5.00 4.71
CA MET A 130 2.96 5.64 5.49
C MET A 130 3.88 6.50 4.61
N ARG A 131 4.20 6.06 3.39
CA ARG A 131 4.95 6.88 2.40
C ARG A 131 4.18 8.14 2.02
N ALA A 132 2.88 8.04 1.78
CA ALA A 132 2.04 9.19 1.44
C ALA A 132 1.96 10.20 2.60
N ARG A 133 1.79 9.75 3.83
CA ARG A 133 1.80 10.63 5.03
C ARG A 133 3.13 11.36 5.19
N ARG A 134 4.24 10.61 5.09
CA ARG A 134 5.57 11.21 5.15
C ARG A 134 5.76 12.28 4.06
N GLU A 135 5.35 11.99 2.84
CA GLU A 135 5.46 12.92 1.71
C GLU A 135 4.59 14.16 1.93
N LEU A 136 3.37 14.00 2.47
CA LEU A 136 2.52 15.11 2.85
C LEU A 136 3.20 16.01 3.88
N ALA A 137 3.78 15.43 4.93
CA ALA A 137 4.51 16.18 5.94
C ALA A 137 5.68 16.97 5.33
N VAL A 138 6.48 16.35 4.46
CA VAL A 138 7.60 16.99 3.76
C VAL A 138 7.11 18.14 2.87
N ALA A 139 6.05 17.94 2.10
CA ALA A 139 5.46 18.96 1.26
C ALA A 139 4.89 20.15 2.06
N LEU A 140 4.32 19.88 3.23
CA LEU A 140 3.85 20.91 4.17
C LEU A 140 5.00 21.73 4.76
N ILE A 141 6.11 21.08 5.14
CA ILE A 141 7.33 21.77 5.60
C ILE A 141 7.84 22.74 4.52
N ALA A 142 7.89 22.29 3.26
CA ALA A 142 8.35 23.10 2.15
C ALA A 142 7.48 24.37 1.90
N GLN A 143 6.29 24.41 2.48
CA GLN A 143 5.36 25.56 2.45
C GLN A 143 5.23 26.26 3.81
N ASP A 144 6.19 26.05 4.72
CA ASP A 144 6.22 26.62 6.08
C ASP A 144 4.98 26.29 6.95
N LYS A 145 4.27 25.20 6.61
CA LYS A 145 3.11 24.71 7.33
C LYS A 145 3.50 23.73 8.43
N LEU A 146 4.38 24.17 9.32
CA LEU A 146 5.06 23.30 10.29
C LEU A 146 4.10 22.61 11.27
N ARG A 147 3.01 23.27 11.68
CA ARG A 147 2.01 22.67 12.58
C ARG A 147 1.26 21.51 11.91
N GLU A 148 0.86 21.69 10.64
CA GLU A 148 0.19 20.62 9.90
C GLU A 148 1.16 19.45 9.67
N ALA A 149 2.43 19.72 9.35
CA ALA A 149 3.44 18.70 9.16
C ALA A 149 3.70 17.90 10.46
N ALA A 150 3.73 18.56 11.62
CA ALA A 150 3.87 17.90 12.91
C ALA A 150 2.75 16.89 13.16
N VAL A 151 1.49 17.27 12.89
CA VAL A 151 0.33 16.36 13.02
C VAL A 151 0.47 15.12 12.15
N GLU A 152 1.01 15.27 10.92
CA GLU A 152 1.23 14.10 10.06
C GLU A 152 2.32 13.17 10.63
N PHE A 153 3.42 13.71 11.15
CA PHE A 153 4.46 12.88 11.75
C PHE A 153 4.01 12.22 13.06
N GLU A 154 3.32 12.96 13.93
CA GLU A 154 2.76 12.41 15.17
C GLU A 154 1.82 11.23 14.88
N GLY A 155 0.90 11.41 13.94
CA GLY A 155 -0.01 10.33 13.55
C GLY A 155 0.64 9.15 12.84
N MET A 156 1.94 9.22 12.45
CA MET A 156 2.71 8.06 11.97
C MET A 156 3.31 7.23 13.10
N LEU A 157 3.31 7.75 14.34
CA LEU A 157 3.85 7.08 15.52
C LEU A 157 2.74 6.34 16.31
N GLU A 158 1.49 6.67 16.05
CA GLU A 158 0.31 6.09 16.69
C GLU A 158 -0.16 4.79 16.02
#